data_2ca937941caf91cc0946f863b56b694b
#
_entry.id   2ca937941caf91cc0946f863b56b694b
#
_cell.length_a   1.000
_cell.length_b   1.000
_cell.length_c   1.000
_cell.angle_alpha   90.00
_cell.angle_beta   90.00
_cell.angle_gamma   90.00
#
_symmetry.space_group_name_H-M   'P 1'
#
loop_
_entity.id
_entity.type
_entity.pdbx_description
1 polymer ?
#
loop_
_entity_poly.entity_id
_entity_poly.type
_entity_poly.pdbx_seq_one_letter_code
_entity_poly.pdbx_strand_id
1 'polypeptide(L)'
;FKFAYNNNKVIEKKAIPEAQTIPGREGYPVDAIFAIKTAGLDEEGYPLFYDKEGKKVTLKELYRLQDPFGLGFTVNSDVTPAEERSFYSYIGSQDTPYTGGLINTFSYKNWELTANLSFNLGGYVRTTPSYNFINFDRGQNVNSDILDRWTPENTDGRLPALITSEKRADEYYWYDQKSEIYKNLDIWVKKL
;
A
#
# COMPACT_ATOMS: atom_id res chain seq x y z
N PHE A 1 -10.15 -31.61 -13.90
CA PHE A 1 -10.02 -30.15 -13.95
C PHE A 1 -11.15 -29.52 -13.14
N LYS A 2 -10.80 -28.56 -12.30
CA LYS A 2 -11.74 -27.70 -11.56
C LYS A 2 -11.37 -26.25 -11.80
N PHE A 3 -12.37 -25.41 -11.99
CA PHE A 3 -12.22 -23.95 -12.16
C PHE A 3 -13.34 -23.24 -11.41
N ALA A 4 -13.03 -22.18 -10.68
CA ALA A 4 -13.99 -21.33 -10.01
C ALA A 4 -13.66 -19.86 -10.28
N TYR A 5 -14.70 -19.07 -10.45
CA TYR A 5 -14.63 -17.61 -10.54
C TYR A 5 -15.39 -16.99 -9.37
N ASN A 6 -14.71 -16.17 -8.58
CA ASN A 6 -15.29 -15.45 -7.45
C ASN A 6 -15.56 -13.99 -7.83
N ASN A 7 -16.81 -13.55 -7.66
CA ASN A 7 -17.23 -12.17 -7.90
C ASN A 7 -18.15 -11.73 -6.74
N ASN A 8 -17.59 -11.69 -5.53
CA ASN A 8 -18.34 -11.21 -4.38
C ASN A 8 -18.37 -9.68 -4.33
N LYS A 9 -19.45 -9.13 -3.76
CA LYS A 9 -19.61 -7.69 -3.51
C LYS A 9 -20.40 -7.46 -2.24
N VAL A 10 -19.97 -6.48 -1.48
CA VAL A 10 -20.72 -6.00 -0.32
C VAL A 10 -21.99 -5.29 -0.81
N ILE A 11 -23.16 -5.79 -0.42
CA ILE A 11 -24.48 -5.23 -0.83
C ILE A 11 -24.86 -4.10 0.12
N GLU A 12 -24.70 -4.32 1.44
CA GLU A 12 -25.06 -3.37 2.48
C GLU A 12 -24.02 -3.39 3.59
N LYS A 13 -23.74 -2.25 4.16
CA LYS A 13 -22.81 -2.08 5.25
C LYS A 13 -23.39 -1.15 6.32
N LYS A 14 -23.11 -1.45 7.60
CA LYS A 14 -23.35 -0.49 8.69
C LYS A 14 -22.62 0.82 8.45
N ALA A 15 -23.17 1.91 8.91
CA ALA A 15 -22.52 3.22 8.88
C ALA A 15 -21.08 3.12 9.41
N ILE A 16 -20.14 3.71 8.70
CA ILE A 16 -18.74 3.76 9.11
C ILE A 16 -18.64 4.73 10.28
N PRO A 17 -18.05 4.33 11.42
CA PRO A 17 -17.79 5.26 12.51
C PRO A 17 -17.04 6.50 12.01
N GLU A 18 -17.39 7.67 12.53
CA GLU A 18 -16.81 8.94 12.06
C GLU A 18 -15.28 8.95 12.14
N ALA A 19 -14.73 8.33 13.18
CA ALA A 19 -13.28 8.24 13.39
C ALA A 19 -12.55 7.22 12.48
N GLN A 20 -13.28 6.41 11.70
CA GLN A 20 -12.64 5.42 10.84
C GLN A 20 -12.21 6.04 9.51
N THR A 21 -10.92 6.00 9.20
CA THR A 21 -10.35 6.57 7.96
C THR A 21 -10.35 5.59 6.79
N ILE A 22 -10.16 4.29 7.03
CA ILE A 22 -10.11 3.29 5.95
C ILE A 22 -11.53 2.90 5.55
N PRO A 23 -11.89 3.07 4.26
CA PRO A 23 -13.23 2.75 3.79
C PRO A 23 -13.44 1.24 3.64
N GLY A 24 -14.61 0.76 4.05
CA GLY A 24 -15.18 -0.45 3.50
C GLY A 24 -16.42 -0.03 2.72
N ARG A 25 -16.41 -0.17 1.43
CA ARG A 25 -17.43 0.42 0.55
C ARG A 25 -18.37 -0.62 -0.01
N GLU A 26 -19.67 -0.30 -0.06
CA GLU A 26 -20.66 -1.07 -0.80
C GLU A 26 -20.31 -1.11 -2.28
N GLY A 27 -20.60 -2.21 -2.94
CA GLY A 27 -20.30 -2.45 -4.35
C GLY A 27 -18.89 -2.99 -4.62
N TYR A 28 -18.03 -3.07 -3.59
CA TYR A 28 -16.68 -3.64 -3.68
C TYR A 28 -16.60 -5.02 -3.04
N PRO A 29 -15.61 -5.85 -3.39
CA PRO A 29 -15.37 -7.13 -2.72
C PRO A 29 -15.19 -6.98 -1.21
N VAL A 30 -15.49 -8.04 -0.44
CA VAL A 30 -15.36 -8.05 1.03
C VAL A 30 -13.91 -7.75 1.44
N ASP A 31 -12.93 -8.35 0.75
CA ASP A 31 -11.50 -8.19 1.00
C ASP A 31 -10.86 -7.15 0.07
N ALA A 32 -11.61 -6.09 -0.23
CA ALA A 32 -11.13 -4.98 -1.04
C ALA A 32 -9.96 -4.25 -0.38
N ILE A 33 -8.89 -4.03 -1.14
CA ILE A 33 -7.75 -3.22 -0.74
C ILE A 33 -7.97 -1.80 -1.24
N PHE A 34 -7.96 -0.87 -0.30
CA PHE A 34 -7.93 0.55 -0.57
C PHE A 34 -6.56 1.12 -0.19
N ALA A 35 -6.03 1.98 -1.03
CA ALA A 35 -4.74 2.62 -0.78
C ALA A 35 -4.73 4.05 -1.31
N ILE A 36 -3.80 4.86 -0.78
CA ILE A 36 -3.55 6.22 -1.25
C ILE A 36 -2.63 6.11 -2.46
N LYS A 37 -3.11 6.61 -3.60
CA LYS A 37 -2.33 6.60 -4.84
C LYS A 37 -1.21 7.60 -4.80
N THR A 38 0.01 7.13 -5.08
CA THR A 38 1.17 7.99 -5.26
C THR A 38 1.24 8.52 -6.70
N ALA A 39 1.75 9.74 -6.84
CA ALA A 39 1.96 10.41 -8.12
C ALA A 39 3.41 10.30 -8.63
N GLY A 40 4.18 9.36 -8.09
CA GLY A 40 5.60 9.21 -8.28
C GLY A 40 6.40 9.74 -7.09
N LEU A 41 7.67 10.03 -7.33
CA LEU A 41 8.57 10.62 -6.35
C LEU A 41 8.93 12.05 -6.76
N ASP A 42 9.26 12.88 -5.78
CA ASP A 42 9.84 14.21 -6.04
C ASP A 42 11.35 14.13 -6.35
N GLU A 43 12.00 15.26 -6.55
CA GLU A 43 13.43 15.34 -6.87
C GLU A 43 14.33 14.82 -5.75
N GLU A 44 13.82 14.74 -4.52
CA GLU A 44 14.51 14.20 -3.35
C GLU A 44 14.13 12.74 -3.05
N GLY A 45 13.26 12.14 -3.87
CA GLY A 45 12.82 10.77 -3.75
C GLY A 45 11.69 10.52 -2.76
N TYR A 46 10.91 11.54 -2.40
CA TYR A 46 9.75 11.37 -1.51
C TYR A 46 8.44 11.24 -2.29
N PRO A 47 7.45 10.49 -1.77
CA PRO A 47 6.19 10.26 -2.47
C PRO A 47 5.42 11.56 -2.71
N LEU A 48 4.98 11.74 -3.94
CA LEU A 48 3.97 12.73 -4.33
C LEU A 48 2.60 12.09 -4.40
N PHE A 49 1.56 12.87 -4.21
CA PHE A 49 0.17 12.47 -4.16
C PHE A 49 -0.66 13.30 -5.14
N TYR A 50 -1.85 12.83 -5.49
CA TYR A 50 -2.82 13.64 -6.22
C TYR A 50 -3.80 14.29 -5.24
N ASP A 51 -3.98 15.59 -5.35
CA ASP A 51 -5.06 16.30 -4.68
C ASP A 51 -6.42 16.10 -5.38
N LYS A 52 -7.47 16.75 -4.89
CA LYS A 52 -8.82 16.66 -5.45
C LYS A 52 -8.92 17.22 -6.88
N GLU A 53 -7.99 18.06 -7.27
CA GLU A 53 -7.91 18.71 -8.59
C GLU A 53 -7.02 17.93 -9.57
N GLY A 54 -6.37 16.87 -9.08
CA GLY A 54 -5.43 16.04 -9.86
C GLY A 54 -4.02 16.65 -9.95
N LYS A 55 -3.72 17.66 -9.17
CA LYS A 55 -2.38 18.25 -9.07
C LYS A 55 -1.50 17.37 -8.19
N LYS A 56 -0.22 17.25 -8.53
CA LYS A 56 0.78 16.57 -7.70
C LYS A 56 1.16 17.47 -6.52
N VAL A 57 1.03 16.93 -5.34
CA VAL A 57 1.28 17.61 -4.07
C VAL A 57 2.11 16.75 -3.13
N THR A 58 2.81 17.35 -2.20
CA THR A 58 3.54 16.67 -1.13
C THR A 58 2.57 16.15 -0.05
N LEU A 59 3.05 15.28 0.84
CA LEU A 59 2.29 14.86 2.02
C LEU A 59 1.85 16.05 2.87
N LYS A 60 2.76 16.99 3.06
CA LYS A 60 2.51 18.21 3.84
C LYS A 60 1.35 19.03 3.29
N GLU A 61 1.30 19.20 1.98
CA GLU A 61 0.20 19.89 1.31
C GLU A 61 -1.11 19.08 1.36
N LEU A 62 -1.06 17.77 1.08
CA LEU A 62 -2.23 16.91 1.08
C LEU A 62 -2.95 16.88 2.43
N TYR A 63 -2.18 16.75 3.52
CA TYR A 63 -2.70 16.71 4.89
C TYR A 63 -2.75 18.09 5.54
N ARG A 64 -2.38 19.14 4.85
CA ARG A 64 -2.32 20.53 5.37
C ARG A 64 -1.59 20.58 6.71
N LEU A 65 -0.42 19.92 6.76
CA LEU A 65 0.36 19.76 7.97
C LEU A 65 0.85 21.11 8.50
N GLN A 66 0.68 21.36 9.79
CA GLN A 66 0.98 22.62 10.46
C GLN A 66 1.93 22.41 11.63
N ASP A 67 2.78 23.38 11.85
CA ASP A 67 3.60 23.51 13.05
C ASP A 67 3.14 24.75 13.88
N PRO A 68 2.03 24.61 14.64
CA PRO A 68 1.44 25.73 15.36
C PRO A 68 2.29 26.25 16.53
N PHE A 69 3.31 25.51 16.91
CA PHE A 69 4.17 25.82 18.06
C PHE A 69 5.58 26.28 17.66
N GLY A 70 5.92 26.25 16.36
CA GLY A 70 7.26 26.61 15.88
C GLY A 70 8.36 25.66 16.36
N LEU A 71 8.02 24.39 16.55
CA LEU A 71 8.95 23.37 17.06
C LEU A 71 9.88 22.80 15.98
N GLY A 72 9.72 23.22 14.73
CA GLY A 72 10.48 22.71 13.59
C GLY A 72 9.99 21.34 13.08
N PHE A 73 8.87 20.85 13.60
CA PHE A 73 8.21 19.64 13.11
C PHE A 73 6.69 19.77 13.15
N THR A 74 6.01 19.05 12.28
CA THR A 74 4.57 19.13 12.10
C THR A 74 3.84 18.25 13.11
N VAL A 75 2.92 18.82 13.87
CA VAL A 75 2.17 18.11 14.92
C VAL A 75 0.67 18.01 14.66
N ASN A 76 0.15 18.75 13.71
CA ASN A 76 -1.29 18.90 13.49
C ASN A 76 -1.66 18.80 12.01
N SER A 77 -2.90 18.35 11.74
CA SER A 77 -3.52 18.30 10.43
C SER A 77 -4.98 18.71 10.56
N ASP A 78 -5.46 19.54 9.63
CA ASP A 78 -6.86 19.98 9.55
C ASP A 78 -7.74 18.98 8.79
N VAL A 79 -7.17 17.87 8.28
CA VAL A 79 -7.90 16.88 7.52
C VAL A 79 -8.79 16.06 8.45
N THR A 80 -10.09 16.08 8.20
CA THR A 80 -11.04 15.25 8.94
C THR A 80 -10.95 13.79 8.49
N PRO A 81 -11.35 12.80 9.34
CA PRO A 81 -11.39 11.40 8.93
C PRO A 81 -12.27 11.14 7.71
N ALA A 82 -13.33 11.91 7.52
CA ALA A 82 -14.21 11.83 6.36
C ALA A 82 -13.50 12.28 5.07
N GLU A 83 -12.70 13.34 5.17
CA GLU A 83 -11.89 13.83 4.06
C GLU A 83 -10.74 12.86 3.75
N GLU A 84 -10.05 12.37 4.76
CA GLU A 84 -8.98 11.39 4.61
C GLU A 84 -9.47 10.13 3.89
N ARG A 85 -10.69 9.65 4.20
CA ARG A 85 -11.32 8.55 3.44
C ARG A 85 -11.40 8.81 1.93
N SER A 86 -11.47 10.05 1.50
CA SER A 86 -11.53 10.39 0.08
C SER A 86 -10.20 10.22 -0.66
N PHE A 87 -9.09 10.19 0.06
CA PHE A 87 -7.75 9.97 -0.51
C PHE A 87 -7.54 8.51 -0.92
N TYR A 88 -8.30 7.58 -0.33
CA TYR A 88 -8.18 6.16 -0.62
C TYR A 88 -8.91 5.78 -1.90
N SER A 89 -8.24 5.07 -2.76
CA SER A 89 -8.79 4.48 -3.99
C SER A 89 -8.80 2.96 -3.90
N TYR A 90 -9.77 2.33 -4.56
CA TYR A 90 -9.79 0.88 -4.72
C TYR A 90 -8.65 0.45 -5.63
N ILE A 91 -7.82 -0.47 -5.17
CA ILE A 91 -6.68 -1.01 -5.92
C ILE A 91 -6.98 -2.41 -6.42
N GLY A 92 -7.63 -3.23 -5.61
CA GLY A 92 -7.92 -4.62 -5.92
C GLY A 92 -8.49 -5.37 -4.71
N SER A 93 -8.54 -6.69 -4.79
CA SER A 93 -9.01 -7.57 -3.72
C SER A 93 -7.95 -8.57 -3.34
N GLN A 94 -7.88 -8.95 -2.06
CA GLN A 94 -7.05 -10.06 -1.60
C GLN A 94 -7.56 -11.38 -2.14
N ASP A 95 -8.87 -11.53 -2.21
CA ASP A 95 -9.49 -12.71 -2.81
C ASP A 95 -9.09 -12.84 -4.29
N THR A 96 -8.59 -14.02 -4.64
CA THR A 96 -8.24 -14.33 -6.02
C THR A 96 -9.51 -14.64 -6.81
N PRO A 97 -9.84 -13.87 -7.86
CA PRO A 97 -11.06 -14.12 -8.64
C PRO A 97 -11.01 -15.45 -9.40
N TYR A 98 -9.83 -15.93 -9.76
CA TYR A 98 -9.67 -17.15 -10.52
C TYR A 98 -8.91 -18.19 -9.72
N THR A 99 -9.58 -19.31 -9.43
CA THR A 99 -8.96 -20.46 -8.73
C THR A 99 -9.24 -21.74 -9.49
N GLY A 100 -8.29 -22.65 -9.47
CA GLY A 100 -8.52 -23.94 -10.12
C GLY A 100 -7.42 -24.94 -9.92
N GLY A 101 -7.65 -26.13 -10.47
CA GLY A 101 -6.67 -27.21 -10.44
C GLY A 101 -6.86 -28.23 -11.54
N LEU A 102 -5.77 -28.85 -11.92
CA LEU A 102 -5.69 -29.95 -12.86
C LEU A 102 -4.90 -31.08 -12.22
N ILE A 103 -5.52 -32.24 -12.16
CA ILE A 103 -4.82 -33.47 -11.80
C ILE A 103 -4.77 -34.34 -13.07
N ASN A 104 -3.59 -34.79 -13.45
CA ASN A 104 -3.38 -35.68 -14.57
C ASN A 104 -2.46 -36.82 -14.16
N THR A 105 -2.86 -38.03 -14.52
CA THR A 105 -2.10 -39.25 -14.23
C THR A 105 -1.74 -39.94 -15.54
N PHE A 106 -0.46 -40.18 -15.72
CA PHE A 106 0.12 -40.90 -16.85
C PHE A 106 0.62 -42.25 -16.38
N SER A 107 0.20 -43.34 -17.03
CA SER A 107 0.66 -44.67 -16.72
C SER A 107 1.32 -45.29 -17.96
N TYR A 108 2.51 -45.85 -17.78
CA TYR A 108 3.23 -46.55 -18.83
C TYR A 108 3.96 -47.76 -18.24
N LYS A 109 3.57 -48.96 -18.67
CA LYS A 109 4.06 -50.21 -18.11
C LYS A 109 3.93 -50.25 -16.57
N ASN A 110 5.06 -50.30 -15.86
CA ASN A 110 5.11 -50.31 -14.39
C ASN A 110 5.37 -48.91 -13.80
N TRP A 111 5.28 -47.84 -14.61
CA TRP A 111 5.48 -46.47 -14.19
C TRP A 111 4.15 -45.74 -14.14
N GLU A 112 3.93 -45.00 -13.07
CA GLU A 112 2.84 -44.03 -12.94
C GLU A 112 3.38 -42.69 -12.51
N LEU A 113 2.98 -41.65 -13.23
CA LEU A 113 3.31 -40.24 -12.93
C LEU A 113 2.02 -39.46 -12.74
N THR A 114 1.78 -38.93 -11.55
CA THR A 114 0.68 -38.03 -11.28
C THR A 114 1.19 -36.62 -11.15
N ALA A 115 0.70 -35.72 -12.01
CA ALA A 115 0.92 -34.25 -11.96
C ALA A 115 -0.30 -33.59 -11.36
N ASN A 116 -0.11 -32.86 -10.26
CA ASN A 116 -1.15 -32.06 -9.62
C ASN A 116 -0.76 -30.58 -9.70
N LEU A 117 -1.54 -29.80 -10.44
CA LEU A 117 -1.37 -28.36 -10.62
C LEU A 117 -2.53 -27.64 -9.96
N SER A 118 -2.24 -26.65 -9.11
CA SER A 118 -3.24 -25.72 -8.59
C SER A 118 -2.82 -24.28 -8.90
N PHE A 119 -3.79 -23.41 -9.12
CA PHE A 119 -3.53 -22.01 -9.40
C PHE A 119 -4.54 -21.08 -8.72
N ASN A 120 -4.06 -19.90 -8.33
CA ASN A 120 -4.83 -18.78 -7.84
C ASN A 120 -4.31 -17.52 -8.55
N LEU A 121 -5.16 -16.82 -9.27
CA LEU A 121 -4.74 -15.72 -10.13
C LEU A 121 -5.59 -14.47 -9.91
N GLY A 122 -4.94 -13.30 -10.03
CA GLY A 122 -5.60 -12.01 -10.06
C GLY A 122 -5.90 -11.39 -8.71
N GLY A 123 -5.42 -11.98 -7.62
CA GLY A 123 -5.47 -11.39 -6.29
C GLY A 123 -4.42 -10.30 -6.10
N TYR A 124 -4.58 -9.53 -5.04
CA TYR A 124 -3.62 -8.51 -4.62
C TYR A 124 -3.18 -8.77 -3.19
N VAL A 125 -1.95 -8.44 -2.89
CA VAL A 125 -1.41 -8.55 -1.54
C VAL A 125 -0.82 -7.21 -1.13
N ARG A 126 -1.08 -6.81 0.13
CA ARG A 126 -0.38 -5.70 0.73
C ARG A 126 0.95 -6.21 1.28
N THR A 127 2.04 -5.69 0.76
CA THR A 127 3.36 -5.98 1.29
C THR A 127 3.64 -5.06 2.49
N THR A 128 4.31 -5.60 3.49
CA THR A 128 4.80 -4.76 4.59
C THR A 128 5.92 -3.86 4.05
N PRO A 129 5.99 -2.57 4.44
CA PRO A 129 7.13 -1.74 4.14
C PRO A 129 8.44 -2.44 4.47
N SER A 130 9.40 -2.38 3.56
CA SER A 130 10.68 -3.09 3.68
C SER A 130 11.51 -2.60 4.86
N TYR A 131 11.20 -1.43 5.38
CA TYR A 131 11.84 -0.84 6.54
C TYR A 131 10.86 0.01 7.35
N ASN A 132 11.11 0.08 8.63
CA ASN A 132 10.57 1.09 9.52
C ASN A 132 11.72 2.08 9.80
N PHE A 133 11.46 3.37 9.75
CA PHE A 133 12.48 4.42 9.91
C PHE A 133 13.26 4.24 11.22
N ILE A 134 12.56 4.01 12.33
CA ILE A 134 13.17 3.82 13.65
C ILE A 134 14.07 2.58 13.67
N ASN A 135 13.66 1.49 13.06
CA ASN A 135 14.40 0.25 13.03
C ASN A 135 15.65 0.34 12.16
N PHE A 136 15.56 1.08 11.07
CA PHE A 136 16.68 1.32 10.17
C PHE A 136 17.79 2.12 10.87
N ASP A 137 17.43 3.21 11.55
CA ASP A 137 18.36 4.04 12.32
C ASP A 137 19.05 3.27 13.44
N ARG A 138 18.44 2.20 13.94
CA ARG A 138 19.01 1.30 14.96
C ARG A 138 19.86 0.16 14.39
N GLY A 139 20.09 0.14 13.06
CA GLY A 139 20.88 -0.90 12.41
C GLY A 139 20.24 -2.28 12.38
N GLN A 140 18.92 -2.35 12.45
CA GLN A 140 18.20 -3.63 12.34
C GLN A 140 18.21 -4.14 10.89
N ASN A 141 18.12 -5.46 10.74
CA ASN A 141 18.01 -6.07 9.43
C ASN A 141 16.70 -5.66 8.76
N VAL A 142 16.81 -5.30 7.48
CA VAL A 142 15.68 -4.93 6.61
C VAL A 142 15.62 -5.85 5.40
N ASN A 143 14.50 -5.83 4.70
CA ASN A 143 14.35 -6.60 3.47
C ASN A 143 15.26 -6.03 2.37
N SER A 144 15.78 -6.90 1.51
CA SER A 144 16.62 -6.51 0.36
C SER A 144 15.93 -5.56 -0.63
N ASP A 145 14.60 -5.48 -0.62
CA ASP A 145 13.81 -4.53 -1.42
C ASP A 145 14.27 -3.07 -1.21
N ILE A 146 14.86 -2.77 -0.03
CA ILE A 146 15.40 -1.43 0.27
C ILE A 146 16.49 -0.99 -0.72
N LEU A 147 17.15 -1.92 -1.39
CA LEU A 147 18.14 -1.63 -2.42
C LEU A 147 17.51 -0.99 -3.66
N ASP A 148 16.21 -1.18 -3.89
CA ASP A 148 15.43 -0.57 -4.97
C ASP A 148 14.83 0.80 -4.57
N ARG A 149 15.36 1.43 -3.55
CA ARG A 149 14.95 2.76 -3.13
C ARG A 149 15.60 3.83 -4.01
N TRP A 150 14.96 4.98 -4.03
CA TRP A 150 15.54 6.17 -4.60
C TRP A 150 16.83 6.57 -3.85
N THR A 151 17.88 6.86 -4.60
CA THR A 151 19.12 7.50 -4.15
C THR A 151 19.59 8.45 -5.25
N PRO A 152 20.50 9.38 -4.99
CA PRO A 152 21.06 10.23 -6.05
C PRO A 152 21.69 9.45 -7.21
N GLU A 153 22.14 8.21 -6.96
CA GLU A 153 22.72 7.30 -7.96
C GLU A 153 21.66 6.38 -8.60
N ASN A 154 20.45 6.29 -8.02
CA ASN A 154 19.34 5.46 -8.50
C ASN A 154 18.02 6.26 -8.44
N THR A 155 17.89 7.25 -9.32
CA THR A 155 16.70 8.13 -9.37
C THR A 155 15.43 7.44 -9.86
N ASP A 156 15.54 6.29 -10.51
CA ASP A 156 14.42 5.46 -10.99
C ASP A 156 13.99 4.40 -9.96
N GLY A 157 14.52 4.46 -8.74
CA GLY A 157 14.16 3.55 -7.66
C GLY A 157 12.66 3.56 -7.41
N ARG A 158 12.07 2.35 -7.27
CA ARG A 158 10.61 2.19 -7.05
C ARG A 158 10.18 2.63 -5.65
N LEU A 159 11.04 2.43 -4.67
CA LEU A 159 10.78 2.78 -3.29
C LEU A 159 11.26 4.20 -2.98
N PRO A 160 10.59 4.89 -2.07
CA PRO A 160 11.00 6.23 -1.66
C PRO A 160 12.40 6.28 -1.05
N ALA A 161 13.00 7.47 -1.05
CA ALA A 161 14.19 7.75 -0.28
C ALA A 161 13.97 7.52 1.20
N LEU A 162 15.05 7.22 1.93
CA LEU A 162 14.98 7.13 3.40
C LEU A 162 14.78 8.51 3.99
N ILE A 163 13.70 8.64 4.75
CA ILE A 163 13.44 9.86 5.54
C ILE A 163 14.27 9.80 6.81
N THR A 164 14.96 10.87 7.12
CA THR A 164 15.66 11.05 8.40
C THR A 164 15.16 12.33 9.06
N SER A 165 15.31 12.42 10.39
CA SER A 165 14.95 13.61 11.17
C SER A 165 15.74 14.86 10.76
N GLU A 166 16.90 14.72 10.11
CA GLU A 166 17.71 15.81 9.61
C GLU A 166 17.20 16.37 8.28
N LYS A 167 16.61 15.46 7.46
CA LYS A 167 16.13 15.78 6.13
C LYS A 167 14.66 16.09 6.15
N ARG A 168 13.84 16.61 6.31
CA ARG A 168 12.38 16.74 6.35
C ARG A 168 11.83 16.41 7.74
N ALA A 169 12.37 17.07 8.75
CA ALA A 169 11.99 16.87 10.15
C ALA A 169 10.47 16.98 10.39
N ASP A 170 9.78 17.85 9.66
CA ASP A 170 8.34 18.03 9.72
C ASP A 170 7.56 16.83 9.16
N GLU A 171 8.00 16.29 8.03
CA GLU A 171 7.38 15.08 7.45
C GLU A 171 7.80 13.82 8.20
N TYR A 172 9.05 13.73 8.67
CA TYR A 172 9.55 12.59 9.45
C TYR A 172 8.67 12.35 10.68
N TYR A 173 8.39 13.36 11.46
CA TYR A 173 7.52 13.23 12.62
C TYR A 173 6.13 12.71 12.25
N TRP A 174 5.56 13.22 11.17
CA TRP A 174 4.26 12.79 10.69
C TRP A 174 4.27 11.33 10.21
N TYR A 175 5.28 10.94 9.46
CA TYR A 175 5.45 9.55 9.02
C TYR A 175 5.65 8.58 10.19
N ASP A 176 6.41 8.98 11.20
CA ASP A 176 6.66 8.16 12.39
C ASP A 176 5.39 8.01 13.22
N GLN A 177 4.73 9.10 13.56
CA GLN A 177 3.52 9.11 14.39
C GLN A 177 2.28 8.57 13.65
N LYS A 178 2.21 8.77 12.35
CA LYS A 178 1.12 8.34 11.47
C LYS A 178 1.58 7.26 10.48
N SER A 179 2.37 6.32 10.96
CA SER A 179 2.90 5.21 10.15
C SER A 179 1.84 4.44 9.37
N GLU A 180 0.58 4.46 9.83
CA GLU A 180 -0.55 3.87 9.12
C GLU A 180 -0.81 4.51 7.74
N ILE A 181 -0.58 5.82 7.59
CA ILE A 181 -0.70 6.50 6.29
C ILE A 181 0.33 5.91 5.32
N TYR A 182 1.59 5.86 5.75
CA TYR A 182 2.67 5.34 4.92
C TYR A 182 2.48 3.86 4.54
N LYS A 183 2.00 3.04 5.47
CA LYS A 183 1.65 1.63 5.21
C LYS A 183 0.52 1.47 4.20
N ASN A 184 -0.32 2.47 4.06
CA ASN A 184 -1.47 2.46 3.17
C ASN A 184 -1.21 3.09 1.79
N LEU A 185 0.03 3.37 1.41
CA LEU A 185 0.38 3.80 0.06
C LEU A 185 0.26 2.64 -0.94
N ASP A 186 -0.10 2.95 -2.17
CA ASP A 186 -0.28 1.95 -3.24
C ASP A 186 1.04 1.26 -3.66
N ILE A 187 2.19 1.89 -3.40
CA ILE A 187 3.51 1.29 -3.66
C ILE A 187 3.75 -0.04 -2.92
N TRP A 188 3.01 -0.30 -1.86
CA TRP A 188 3.07 -1.53 -1.08
C TRP A 188 2.04 -2.58 -1.50
N VAL A 189 1.29 -2.33 -2.56
CA VAL A 189 0.31 -3.29 -3.08
C VAL A 189 0.85 -3.94 -4.34
N LYS A 190 0.92 -5.28 -4.33
CA LYS A 190 1.38 -6.08 -5.46
C LYS A 190 0.24 -6.99 -5.95
N LYS A 191 0.13 -7.14 -7.26
CA LYS A 191 -0.76 -8.12 -7.89
C LYS A 191 -0.06 -9.49 -7.88
N LEU A 192 -0.83 -10.52 -7.49
CA LEU A 192 -0.41 -11.93 -7.54
C LEU A 192 -0.75 -12.58 -8.88
#